data_9e46e50f7fc1566db12eae922b62f4ee
#
_entry.id   9e46e50f7fc1566db12eae922b62f4ee
#
_cell.length_a   1.000
_cell.length_b   1.000
_cell.length_c   1.000
_cell.angle_alpha   90.00
_cell.angle_beta   90.00
_cell.angle_gamma   90.00
#
_symmetry.space_group_name_H-M   'P 1'
#
loop_
_entity.id
_entity.type
_entity.pdbx_description
1 polymer ?
#
loop_
_entity_poly.entity_id
_entity_poly.type
_entity_poly.pdbx_seq_one_letter_code
_entity_poly.pdbx_strand_id
1 'polypeptide(L)'
;MPHAASGSRACKGKSHVHDAGTKFGMNDQASRIVIVGAGLAGLACARVLAAAGKQFTLLEASNAVGGRVRTDVVDGFLLDRGFQVFLPAYPEARRVLDYDELDLRPIYRGADVFVKNRFHRMADPLAHPLTAMKNFRDEIVTLRDKWTTLLLRKEVFGLQEPPRDLGDTESEDYLRDFGFSEVMIDRFFRPFFGGIFLEKDLRTSAAMLHFLFAMFDRGGSALPAHGMQSIPNQLAVALPPGSLRLNAPVSGVRAGEVTLDSGEVLHADHVIIAVSEEVAHRLLPQTGAPAPLPSRSTTSLYFATDDLPPGDPILHLDGDGRGPVNSVTVLSRISPHYAPPGQHLISTAIIGSPCSTELEQVVREQMRRWFGETVVAKWRHLRTYQIRHAQPEGRQLKLGAGPLNAMIEPGLYRCGDWCEDVSINGALLSGRRAGEAVMRALGEPSPD
;
A
#
# COMPACT_ATOMS: atom_id res chain seq x y z
N MET A 1 -28.82 68.04 -45.78
CA MET A 1 -28.99 69.50 -45.50
C MET A 1 -29.68 69.69 -44.18
N PRO A 2 -29.42 70.71 -43.37
CA PRO A 2 -28.11 71.35 -43.12
C PRO A 2 -27.85 71.64 -41.62
N HIS A 3 -26.62 72.07 -41.35
CA HIS A 3 -26.15 73.12 -40.41
C HIS A 3 -26.18 72.88 -38.90
N ALA A 4 -25.30 73.36 -38.11
CA ALA A 4 -24.01 74.11 -38.17
C ALA A 4 -23.55 74.09 -36.70
N ALA A 5 -22.31 73.90 -36.46
CA ALA A 5 -21.22 74.86 -36.22
C ALA A 5 -21.23 75.66 -34.92
N SER A 6 -20.02 75.68 -34.36
CA SER A 6 -19.39 76.65 -33.44
C SER A 6 -19.44 76.28 -31.95
N GLY A 7 -18.41 76.42 -31.20
CA GLY A 7 -17.09 77.02 -31.35
C GLY A 7 -16.51 77.26 -29.93
N SER A 8 -15.22 77.05 -29.80
CA SER A 8 -14.23 77.69 -28.97
C SER A 8 -14.41 77.95 -27.47
N ARG A 9 -13.54 77.54 -26.61
CA ARG A 9 -12.35 78.28 -26.15
C ARG A 9 -11.58 77.56 -25.02
N ALA A 10 -10.31 77.61 -25.12
CA ALA A 10 -9.37 77.08 -24.19
C ALA A 10 -9.38 77.83 -22.83
N CYS A 11 -9.02 77.12 -21.75
CA CYS A 11 -8.33 77.73 -20.63
C CYS A 11 -7.31 76.73 -20.04
N LYS A 12 -6.06 77.16 -20.00
CA LYS A 12 -4.93 76.49 -19.37
C LYS A 12 -5.06 76.58 -17.83
N GLY A 13 -4.86 75.44 -17.17
CA GLY A 13 -4.65 75.38 -15.74
C GLY A 13 -3.65 74.24 -15.46
N LYS A 14 -2.40 74.59 -15.16
CA LYS A 14 -1.39 73.66 -14.64
C LYS A 14 -1.71 73.38 -13.17
N SER A 15 -1.83 72.11 -12.76
CA SER A 15 -1.69 71.67 -11.38
C SER A 15 -0.87 70.39 -11.34
N HIS A 16 0.25 70.46 -10.68
CA HIS A 16 1.11 69.36 -10.31
C HIS A 16 0.32 68.43 -9.38
N VAL A 17 0.20 67.13 -9.75
CA VAL A 17 -0.18 66.09 -8.81
C VAL A 17 0.95 65.05 -8.79
N HIS A 18 1.48 64.85 -7.59
CA HIS A 18 2.50 63.87 -7.28
C HIS A 18 2.04 62.45 -7.72
N ASP A 19 2.86 61.83 -8.54
CA ASP A 19 2.78 60.41 -8.87
C ASP A 19 3.38 59.61 -7.72
N ALA A 20 2.53 59.07 -6.85
CA ALA A 20 2.89 58.07 -5.88
C ALA A 20 2.60 56.71 -6.49
N GLY A 21 3.49 56.28 -7.37
CA GLY A 21 3.46 54.94 -7.97
C GLY A 21 3.73 53.86 -6.93
N THR A 22 2.69 53.36 -6.33
CA THR A 22 2.74 52.11 -5.53
C THR A 22 2.68 50.95 -6.54
N LYS A 23 3.83 50.50 -7.02
CA LYS A 23 3.97 49.26 -7.71
C LYS A 23 3.88 48.13 -6.68
N PHE A 24 2.69 47.65 -6.37
CA PHE A 24 2.47 46.29 -5.89
C PHE A 24 2.23 45.39 -7.14
N GLY A 25 3.30 45.00 -7.78
CA GLY A 25 3.33 43.89 -8.69
C GLY A 25 3.44 42.62 -7.86
N MET A 26 2.34 42.09 -7.35
CA MET A 26 2.25 40.69 -6.98
C MET A 26 2.33 39.89 -8.28
N ASN A 27 3.49 39.27 -8.47
CA ASN A 27 3.69 38.29 -9.53
C ASN A 27 2.91 37.03 -9.13
N ASP A 28 1.65 36.95 -9.53
CA ASP A 28 0.75 35.82 -9.31
C ASP A 28 1.10 34.68 -10.30
N GLN A 29 2.37 34.27 -10.30
CA GLN A 29 2.76 33.02 -10.94
C GLN A 29 2.51 31.92 -9.92
N ALA A 30 1.38 31.19 -10.13
CA ALA A 30 1.08 29.99 -9.36
C ALA A 30 2.31 29.06 -9.35
N SER A 31 2.75 28.67 -8.16
CA SER A 31 3.90 27.77 -8.00
C SER A 31 3.68 26.46 -8.77
N ARG A 32 4.68 26.08 -9.56
CA ARG A 32 4.64 24.85 -10.35
C ARG A 32 5.03 23.67 -9.50
N ILE A 33 4.14 22.69 -9.37
CA ILE A 33 4.31 21.50 -8.54
C ILE A 33 4.34 20.27 -9.44
N VAL A 34 5.36 19.42 -9.29
CA VAL A 34 5.46 18.13 -10.00
C VAL A 34 5.59 17.00 -8.98
N ILE A 35 4.74 15.98 -9.12
CA ILE A 35 4.77 14.73 -8.33
C ILE A 35 5.23 13.61 -9.25
N VAL A 36 6.25 12.85 -8.85
CA VAL A 36 6.82 11.74 -9.62
C VAL A 36 6.40 10.42 -8.98
N GLY A 37 5.51 9.68 -9.66
CA GLY A 37 4.94 8.40 -9.26
C GLY A 37 3.49 8.52 -8.75
N ALA A 38 2.57 7.80 -9.41
CA ALA A 38 1.15 7.72 -9.06
C ALA A 38 0.82 6.42 -8.29
N GLY A 39 1.70 5.98 -7.39
CA GLY A 39 1.39 5.04 -6.33
C GLY A 39 0.51 5.68 -5.25
N LEU A 40 0.13 4.92 -4.23
CA LEU A 40 -0.76 5.43 -3.16
C LEU A 40 -0.22 6.69 -2.48
N ALA A 41 1.09 6.79 -2.27
CA ALA A 41 1.71 7.97 -1.66
C ALA A 41 1.60 9.20 -2.57
N GLY A 42 1.89 9.06 -3.88
CA GLY A 42 1.76 10.17 -4.83
C GLY A 42 0.32 10.62 -5.00
N LEU A 43 -0.63 9.68 -5.04
CA LEU A 43 -2.07 9.96 -5.10
C LEU A 43 -2.56 10.67 -3.82
N ALA A 44 -2.11 10.25 -2.64
CA ALA A 44 -2.45 10.90 -1.37
C ALA A 44 -1.90 12.35 -1.31
N CYS A 45 -0.64 12.55 -1.76
CA CYS A 45 -0.05 13.89 -1.89
C CYS A 45 -0.85 14.76 -2.86
N ALA A 46 -1.16 14.24 -4.04
CA ALA A 46 -1.95 14.93 -5.06
C ALA A 46 -3.34 15.36 -4.54
N ARG A 47 -4.00 14.52 -3.74
CA ARG A 47 -5.30 14.84 -3.14
C ARG A 47 -5.23 16.02 -2.15
N VAL A 48 -4.17 16.09 -1.32
CA VAL A 48 -3.96 17.24 -0.41
C VAL A 48 -3.82 18.53 -1.22
N LEU A 49 -3.00 18.53 -2.27
CA LEU A 49 -2.81 19.68 -3.14
C LEU A 49 -4.08 20.06 -3.90
N ALA A 50 -4.83 19.07 -4.40
CA ALA A 50 -6.11 19.28 -5.08
C ALA A 50 -7.15 19.91 -4.14
N ALA A 51 -7.26 19.41 -2.90
CA ALA A 51 -8.17 19.97 -1.89
C ALA A 51 -7.83 21.42 -1.53
N ALA A 52 -6.53 21.79 -1.60
CA ALA A 52 -6.06 23.16 -1.45
C ALA A 52 -6.18 24.02 -2.73
N GLY A 53 -6.79 23.48 -3.80
CA GLY A 53 -6.94 24.21 -5.07
C GLY A 53 -5.64 24.44 -5.84
N LYS A 54 -4.57 23.67 -5.54
CA LYS A 54 -3.27 23.83 -6.20
C LYS A 54 -3.24 23.12 -7.54
N GLN A 55 -2.57 23.77 -8.51
CA GLN A 55 -2.25 23.15 -9.78
C GLN A 55 -0.96 22.33 -9.64
N PHE A 56 -0.97 21.11 -10.16
CA PHE A 56 0.19 20.21 -10.17
C PHE A 56 0.15 19.28 -11.37
N THR A 57 1.30 18.68 -11.66
CA THR A 57 1.41 17.56 -12.62
C THR A 57 1.85 16.31 -11.87
N LEU A 58 1.03 15.25 -11.93
CA LEU A 58 1.36 13.93 -11.41
C LEU A 58 1.82 13.03 -12.55
N LEU A 59 3.06 12.57 -12.50
CA LEU A 59 3.69 11.74 -13.53
C LEU A 59 3.69 10.27 -13.10
N GLU A 60 3.25 9.39 -13.99
CA GLU A 60 3.30 7.93 -13.79
C GLU A 60 3.97 7.27 -14.99
N ALA A 61 4.96 6.42 -14.72
CA ALA A 61 5.72 5.73 -15.76
C ALA A 61 4.89 4.69 -16.52
N SER A 62 3.93 4.06 -15.86
CA SER A 62 3.11 3.00 -16.41
C SER A 62 1.80 3.53 -17.03
N ASN A 63 1.01 2.60 -17.60
CA ASN A 63 -0.28 2.90 -18.23
C ASN A 63 -1.46 3.03 -17.25
N ALA A 64 -1.23 2.93 -15.94
CA ALA A 64 -2.27 3.09 -14.91
C ALA A 64 -1.66 3.46 -13.56
N VAL A 65 -2.47 4.09 -12.70
CA VAL A 65 -2.11 4.43 -11.32
C VAL A 65 -2.03 3.19 -10.41
N GLY A 66 -1.46 3.35 -9.22
CA GLY A 66 -1.49 2.35 -8.14
C GLY A 66 -0.11 1.80 -7.76
N GLY A 67 0.90 1.89 -8.65
CA GLY A 67 2.23 1.38 -8.36
C GLY A 67 2.21 -0.13 -8.10
N ARG A 68 2.43 -0.55 -6.84
CA ARG A 68 2.36 -1.96 -6.40
C ARG A 68 0.93 -2.46 -6.16
N VAL A 69 -0.03 -1.57 -5.93
CA VAL A 69 -1.45 -1.91 -5.73
C VAL A 69 -2.15 -1.91 -7.09
N ARG A 70 -2.04 -3.02 -7.79
CA ARG A 70 -2.53 -3.20 -9.17
C ARG A 70 -3.24 -4.53 -9.34
N THR A 71 -4.27 -4.53 -10.21
CA THR A 71 -5.02 -5.72 -10.63
C THR A 71 -5.01 -5.81 -12.16
N ASP A 72 -4.64 -6.95 -12.71
CA ASP A 72 -4.73 -7.23 -14.15
C ASP A 72 -6.00 -8.05 -14.44
N VAL A 73 -6.59 -7.84 -15.63
CA VAL A 73 -7.67 -8.67 -16.13
C VAL A 73 -7.09 -9.72 -17.09
N VAL A 74 -7.26 -10.99 -16.78
CA VAL A 74 -6.76 -12.12 -17.58
C VAL A 74 -7.88 -13.13 -17.77
N ASP A 75 -8.32 -13.37 -18.99
CA ASP A 75 -9.43 -14.30 -19.32
C ASP A 75 -10.71 -14.03 -18.48
N GLY A 76 -10.97 -12.77 -18.13
CA GLY A 76 -12.09 -12.38 -17.28
C GLY A 76 -11.87 -12.51 -15.78
N PHE A 77 -10.72 -13.02 -15.33
CA PHE A 77 -10.32 -13.07 -13.93
C PHE A 77 -9.61 -11.79 -13.52
N LEU A 78 -9.80 -11.37 -12.26
CA LEU A 78 -9.07 -10.24 -11.65
C LEU A 78 -7.85 -10.80 -10.90
N LEU A 79 -6.65 -10.51 -11.39
CA LEU A 79 -5.40 -10.98 -10.81
C LEU A 79 -4.66 -9.79 -10.18
N ASP A 80 -4.67 -9.71 -8.86
CA ASP A 80 -3.85 -8.72 -8.16
C ASP A 80 -2.37 -9.03 -8.37
N ARG A 81 -1.54 -8.00 -8.57
CA ARG A 81 -0.10 -8.18 -8.74
C ARG A 81 0.57 -8.52 -7.40
N GLY A 82 0.55 -9.81 -7.07
CA GLY A 82 0.86 -10.35 -5.76
C GLY A 82 -0.36 -10.40 -4.84
N PHE A 83 -0.44 -11.43 -3.99
CA PHE A 83 -1.52 -11.51 -3.01
C PHE A 83 -1.43 -10.36 -2.01
N GLN A 84 -2.47 -9.59 -1.92
CA GLN A 84 -2.58 -8.44 -1.03
C GLN A 84 -3.88 -8.53 -0.23
N VAL A 85 -3.90 -7.93 0.94
CA VAL A 85 -5.10 -7.73 1.74
C VAL A 85 -5.20 -6.27 2.17
N PHE A 86 -6.41 -5.78 2.33
CA PHE A 86 -6.69 -4.47 2.86
C PHE A 86 -7.16 -4.58 4.31
N LEU A 87 -6.64 -3.72 5.20
CA LEU A 87 -7.09 -3.64 6.59
C LEU A 87 -8.02 -2.44 6.77
N PRO A 88 -9.35 -2.66 6.93
CA PRO A 88 -10.30 -1.55 7.02
C PRO A 88 -10.11 -0.65 8.26
N ALA A 89 -9.32 -1.10 9.24
CA ALA A 89 -8.99 -0.31 10.43
C ALA A 89 -7.86 0.70 10.21
N TYR A 90 -7.18 0.71 9.06
CA TYR A 90 -6.11 1.66 8.77
C TYR A 90 -6.59 3.11 8.90
N PRO A 91 -5.97 3.93 9.80
CA PRO A 91 -6.43 5.29 10.07
C PRO A 91 -6.44 6.19 8.85
N GLU A 92 -5.35 6.19 8.06
CA GLU A 92 -5.27 7.06 6.87
C GLU A 92 -6.21 6.62 5.77
N ALA A 93 -6.40 5.30 5.58
CA ALA A 93 -7.34 4.79 4.60
C ALA A 93 -8.79 5.25 4.90
N ARG A 94 -9.19 5.26 6.18
CA ARG A 94 -10.50 5.75 6.62
C ARG A 94 -10.72 7.24 6.35
N ARG A 95 -9.66 8.02 6.29
CA ARG A 95 -9.75 9.46 5.99
C ARG A 95 -10.03 9.75 4.53
N VAL A 96 -9.53 8.90 3.62
CA VAL A 96 -9.43 9.25 2.20
C VAL A 96 -10.20 8.32 1.27
N LEU A 97 -10.63 7.14 1.75
CA LEU A 97 -11.35 6.14 0.96
C LEU A 97 -12.82 6.04 1.35
N ASP A 98 -13.68 5.94 0.35
CA ASP A 98 -15.07 5.56 0.50
C ASP A 98 -15.18 4.02 0.45
N TYR A 99 -15.47 3.41 1.60
CA TYR A 99 -15.52 1.96 1.73
C TYR A 99 -16.78 1.35 1.12
N ASP A 100 -17.88 2.12 1.05
CA ASP A 100 -19.11 1.68 0.42
C ASP A 100 -18.92 1.58 -1.10
N GLU A 101 -18.26 2.57 -1.71
CA GLU A 101 -17.92 2.54 -3.14
C GLU A 101 -16.92 1.41 -3.47
N LEU A 102 -15.97 1.11 -2.57
CA LEU A 102 -15.03 0.00 -2.73
C LEU A 102 -15.69 -1.37 -2.58
N ASP A 103 -16.89 -1.44 -2.01
CA ASP A 103 -17.61 -2.68 -1.71
C ASP A 103 -16.70 -3.72 -1.06
N LEU A 104 -16.19 -3.38 0.14
CA LEU A 104 -15.20 -4.21 0.83
C LEU A 104 -15.78 -5.55 1.25
N ARG A 105 -15.21 -6.64 0.76
CA ARG A 105 -15.58 -8.02 1.06
C ARG A 105 -14.70 -8.59 2.16
N PRO A 106 -15.26 -8.92 3.33
CA PRO A 106 -14.49 -9.39 4.48
C PRO A 106 -13.92 -10.79 4.23
N ILE A 107 -12.68 -10.99 4.71
CA ILE A 107 -12.06 -12.29 4.84
C ILE A 107 -12.41 -12.86 6.21
N TYR A 108 -12.60 -14.17 6.29
CA TYR A 108 -12.86 -14.86 7.56
C TYR A 108 -11.80 -14.48 8.62
N ARG A 109 -12.25 -14.11 9.81
CA ARG A 109 -11.36 -13.72 10.92
C ARG A 109 -10.72 -14.95 11.56
N GLY A 110 -9.62 -15.36 10.95
CA GLY A 110 -8.88 -16.56 11.30
C GLY A 110 -8.09 -17.10 10.13
N ALA A 111 -7.53 -18.29 10.30
CA ALA A 111 -6.83 -19.01 9.24
C ALA A 111 -7.00 -20.52 9.41
N ASP A 112 -6.91 -21.25 8.31
CA ASP A 112 -6.74 -22.70 8.32
C ASP A 112 -5.26 -23.02 8.18
N VAL A 113 -4.64 -23.58 9.20
CA VAL A 113 -3.21 -23.88 9.25
C VAL A 113 -2.99 -25.35 8.93
N PHE A 114 -2.22 -25.65 7.88
CA PHE A 114 -1.91 -27.03 7.49
C PHE A 114 -0.73 -27.57 8.30
N VAL A 115 -1.01 -28.57 9.13
CA VAL A 115 -0.03 -29.26 9.97
C VAL A 115 -0.32 -30.75 9.98
N LYS A 116 0.71 -31.60 9.81
CA LYS A 116 0.60 -33.07 9.85
C LYS A 116 -0.52 -33.62 8.93
N ASN A 117 -0.55 -33.13 7.70
CA ASN A 117 -1.50 -33.54 6.64
C ASN A 117 -2.99 -33.24 6.93
N ARG A 118 -3.29 -32.26 7.74
CA ARG A 118 -4.66 -31.76 7.98
C ARG A 118 -4.70 -30.27 8.24
N PHE A 119 -5.84 -29.65 8.00
CA PHE A 119 -6.09 -28.26 8.38
C PHE A 119 -6.57 -28.16 9.82
N HIS A 120 -6.00 -27.19 10.53
CA HIS A 120 -6.39 -26.79 11.88
C HIS A 120 -6.95 -25.37 11.81
N ARG A 121 -8.21 -25.20 12.16
CA ARG A 121 -8.85 -23.89 12.10
C ARG A 121 -8.50 -23.04 13.32
N MET A 122 -7.81 -21.94 13.06
CA MET A 122 -7.55 -20.86 14.01
C MET A 122 -8.62 -19.77 13.80
N ALA A 123 -9.62 -19.71 14.69
CA ALA A 123 -10.69 -18.72 14.59
C ALA A 123 -10.54 -17.65 15.68
N ASP A 124 -10.83 -16.39 15.32
CA ASP A 124 -10.94 -15.31 16.31
C ASP A 124 -12.11 -15.61 17.28
N PRO A 125 -11.85 -15.75 18.60
CA PRO A 125 -12.90 -16.09 19.56
C PRO A 125 -14.01 -15.05 19.67
N LEU A 126 -13.74 -13.79 19.40
CA LEU A 126 -14.74 -12.73 19.45
C LEU A 126 -15.66 -12.74 18.23
N ALA A 127 -15.10 -13.06 17.06
CA ALA A 127 -15.89 -13.16 15.83
C ALA A 127 -16.61 -14.52 15.70
N HIS A 128 -15.96 -15.59 16.16
CA HIS A 128 -16.43 -16.97 15.96
C HIS A 128 -16.34 -17.81 17.26
N PRO A 129 -17.09 -17.45 18.34
CA PRO A 129 -16.96 -18.08 19.66
C PRO A 129 -17.21 -19.58 19.66
N LEU A 130 -18.19 -20.06 18.89
CA LEU A 130 -18.52 -21.49 18.82
C LEU A 130 -17.41 -22.30 18.15
N THR A 131 -16.77 -21.76 17.12
CA THR A 131 -15.64 -22.43 16.45
C THR A 131 -14.41 -22.45 17.36
N ALA A 132 -14.13 -21.34 18.04
CA ALA A 132 -13.02 -21.24 18.99
C ALA A 132 -13.18 -22.23 20.17
N MET A 133 -14.42 -22.48 20.63
CA MET A 133 -14.71 -23.48 21.69
C MET A 133 -14.50 -24.91 21.19
N LYS A 134 -14.90 -25.25 19.96
CA LYS A 134 -14.67 -26.59 19.38
C LYS A 134 -13.19 -26.95 19.29
N ASN A 135 -12.34 -25.96 19.06
CA ASN A 135 -10.90 -26.11 18.90
C ASN A 135 -10.15 -25.92 20.24
N PHE A 136 -10.77 -26.22 21.36
CA PHE A 136 -10.19 -25.99 22.70
C PHE A 136 -8.93 -26.84 22.99
N ARG A 137 -8.78 -28.01 22.32
CA ARG A 137 -7.61 -28.88 22.38
C ARG A 137 -6.99 -29.04 21.02
N ASP A 138 -6.38 -27.97 20.51
CA ASP A 138 -5.68 -28.03 19.24
C ASP A 138 -4.17 -28.29 19.46
N GLU A 139 -3.54 -29.00 18.53
CA GLU A 139 -2.09 -29.30 18.57
C GLU A 139 -1.22 -28.07 18.28
N ILE A 140 -1.80 -26.99 17.76
CA ILE A 140 -1.08 -25.79 17.34
C ILE A 140 -1.12 -24.71 18.42
N VAL A 141 -2.13 -24.71 19.30
CA VAL A 141 -2.39 -23.64 20.27
C VAL A 141 -2.57 -24.21 21.65
N THR A 142 -1.72 -23.82 22.57
CA THR A 142 -1.87 -24.16 24.00
C THR A 142 -2.90 -23.24 24.68
N LEU A 143 -3.39 -23.65 25.87
CA LEU A 143 -4.23 -22.77 26.69
C LEU A 143 -3.48 -21.49 27.10
N ARG A 144 -2.17 -21.60 27.31
CA ARG A 144 -1.30 -20.46 27.59
C ARG A 144 -1.32 -19.48 26.40
N ASP A 145 -1.18 -19.96 25.17
CA ASP A 145 -1.18 -19.11 23.98
C ASP A 145 -2.50 -18.34 23.81
N LYS A 146 -3.63 -19.00 24.13
CA LYS A 146 -4.95 -18.33 24.09
C LYS A 146 -5.03 -17.19 25.10
N TRP A 147 -4.52 -17.39 26.30
CA TRP A 147 -4.45 -16.36 27.32
C TRP A 147 -3.49 -15.23 26.90
N THR A 148 -2.30 -15.59 26.45
CA THR A 148 -1.29 -14.65 25.94
C THR A 148 -1.83 -13.79 24.79
N THR A 149 -2.64 -14.39 23.88
CA THR A 149 -3.31 -13.63 22.80
C THR A 149 -4.26 -12.59 23.37
N LEU A 150 -5.02 -12.89 24.43
CA LEU A 150 -5.91 -11.91 25.07
C LEU A 150 -5.11 -10.75 25.72
N LEU A 151 -3.96 -11.06 26.32
CA LEU A 151 -3.06 -10.04 26.86
C LEU A 151 -2.49 -9.14 25.75
N LEU A 152 -2.04 -9.72 24.64
CA LEU A 152 -1.57 -8.96 23.48
C LEU A 152 -2.68 -8.06 22.92
N ARG A 153 -3.91 -8.55 22.79
CA ARG A 153 -5.07 -7.73 22.39
C ARG A 153 -5.27 -6.51 23.29
N LYS A 154 -5.14 -6.71 24.61
CA LYS A 154 -5.25 -5.62 25.58
C LYS A 154 -4.12 -4.61 25.40
N GLU A 155 -2.90 -5.07 25.15
CA GLU A 155 -1.73 -4.22 24.98
C GLU A 155 -1.83 -3.35 23.72
N VAL A 156 -2.26 -3.92 22.60
CA VAL A 156 -2.41 -3.20 21.34
C VAL A 156 -3.71 -2.38 21.25
N PHE A 157 -4.55 -2.43 22.27
CA PHE A 157 -5.84 -1.75 22.25
C PHE A 157 -5.66 -0.23 22.09
N GLY A 158 -6.33 0.33 21.10
CA GLY A 158 -6.28 1.77 20.82
C GLY A 158 -5.11 2.25 19.96
N LEU A 159 -4.13 1.41 19.63
CA LEU A 159 -3.00 1.82 18.78
C LEU A 159 -3.49 2.35 17.43
N GLN A 160 -2.95 3.51 17.02
CA GLN A 160 -3.19 4.16 15.74
C GLN A 160 -1.94 4.19 14.86
N GLU A 161 -0.76 4.07 15.48
CA GLU A 161 0.56 4.11 14.86
C GLU A 161 1.44 3.01 15.47
N PRO A 162 2.49 2.56 14.77
CA PRO A 162 3.48 1.65 15.36
C PRO A 162 4.13 2.26 16.60
N PRO A 163 4.20 1.55 17.75
CA PRO A 163 4.84 2.04 18.97
C PRO A 163 6.37 2.14 18.78
N ARG A 164 6.95 3.31 19.03
CA ARG A 164 8.37 3.58 18.73
C ARG A 164 9.36 2.87 19.64
N ASP A 165 8.97 2.61 20.87
CA ASP A 165 9.76 1.90 21.89
C ASP A 165 10.06 0.44 21.55
N LEU A 166 9.28 -0.14 20.64
CA LEU A 166 9.47 -1.50 20.11
C LEU A 166 10.18 -1.54 18.74
N GLY A 167 10.68 -0.40 18.25
CA GLY A 167 11.23 -0.29 16.90
C GLY A 167 12.44 -1.19 16.64
N ASP A 168 13.29 -1.37 17.63
CA ASP A 168 14.54 -2.15 17.53
C ASP A 168 14.39 -3.61 17.97
N THR A 169 13.24 -4.01 18.51
CA THR A 169 12.96 -5.38 18.93
C THR A 169 12.42 -6.18 17.74
N GLU A 170 13.00 -7.34 17.45
CA GLU A 170 12.50 -8.25 16.40
C GLU A 170 11.17 -8.89 16.87
N SER A 171 10.23 -9.10 15.92
CA SER A 171 8.92 -9.68 16.24
C SER A 171 9.01 -11.07 16.85
N GLU A 172 9.96 -11.90 16.41
CA GLU A 172 10.16 -13.26 16.98
C GLU A 172 10.58 -13.21 18.43
N ASP A 173 11.58 -12.38 18.77
CA ASP A 173 12.07 -12.23 20.14
C ASP A 173 10.95 -11.66 21.04
N TYR A 174 10.24 -10.63 20.56
CA TYR A 174 9.09 -10.08 21.28
C TYR A 174 8.03 -11.14 21.59
N LEU A 175 7.61 -11.94 20.59
CA LEU A 175 6.60 -12.98 20.80
C LEU A 175 7.03 -14.03 21.83
N ARG A 176 8.32 -14.42 21.79
CA ARG A 176 8.92 -15.37 22.73
C ARG A 176 8.95 -14.79 24.15
N ASP A 177 9.44 -13.57 24.31
CA ASP A 177 9.53 -12.87 25.60
C ASP A 177 8.15 -12.55 26.18
N PHE A 178 7.17 -12.23 25.32
CA PHE A 178 5.78 -12.02 25.70
C PHE A 178 5.10 -13.30 26.23
N GLY A 179 5.65 -14.46 25.91
CA GLY A 179 5.29 -15.75 26.48
C GLY A 179 4.46 -16.67 25.58
N PHE A 180 4.46 -16.46 24.27
CA PHE A 180 3.93 -17.42 23.32
C PHE A 180 4.80 -18.68 23.26
N SER A 181 4.17 -19.83 22.97
CA SER A 181 4.90 -21.08 22.76
C SER A 181 5.61 -21.10 21.41
N GLU A 182 6.74 -21.80 21.31
CA GLU A 182 7.45 -22.01 20.04
C GLU A 182 6.51 -22.65 19.00
N VAL A 183 5.61 -23.52 19.40
CA VAL A 183 4.63 -24.14 18.50
C VAL A 183 3.71 -23.08 17.87
N MET A 184 3.19 -22.14 18.66
CA MET A 184 2.35 -21.05 18.17
C MET A 184 3.14 -20.10 17.28
N ILE A 185 4.39 -19.78 17.64
CA ILE A 185 5.27 -18.94 16.84
C ILE A 185 5.53 -19.60 15.49
N ASP A 186 5.98 -20.84 15.45
CA ASP A 186 6.35 -21.53 14.23
C ASP A 186 5.16 -21.89 13.33
N ARG A 187 4.05 -22.36 13.92
CA ARG A 187 2.93 -22.90 13.16
C ARG A 187 1.93 -21.82 12.70
N PHE A 188 1.82 -20.71 13.43
CA PHE A 188 0.84 -19.67 13.14
C PHE A 188 1.50 -18.30 12.86
N PHE A 189 2.25 -17.74 13.83
CA PHE A 189 2.79 -16.38 13.66
C PHE A 189 3.75 -16.30 12.46
N ARG A 190 4.62 -17.28 12.30
CA ARG A 190 5.61 -17.31 11.22
C ARG A 190 4.96 -17.38 9.83
N PRO A 191 4.07 -18.30 9.49
CA PRO A 191 3.42 -18.28 8.18
C PRO A 191 2.45 -17.11 8.01
N PHE A 192 1.78 -16.64 9.06
CA PHE A 192 0.83 -15.52 8.97
C PHE A 192 1.54 -14.18 8.80
N PHE A 193 2.35 -13.76 9.78
CA PHE A 193 3.06 -12.49 9.71
C PHE A 193 4.25 -12.53 8.75
N GLY A 194 4.92 -13.66 8.60
CA GLY A 194 5.95 -13.83 7.58
C GLY A 194 5.42 -13.63 6.17
N GLY A 195 4.17 -14.06 5.90
CA GLY A 195 3.48 -13.77 4.65
C GLY A 195 3.21 -12.27 4.43
N ILE A 196 2.93 -11.52 5.50
CA ILE A 196 2.69 -10.07 5.46
C ILE A 196 4.01 -9.31 5.34
N PHE A 197 5.02 -9.71 6.12
CA PHE A 197 6.35 -9.10 6.12
C PHE A 197 7.23 -9.56 4.96
N LEU A 198 6.82 -10.56 4.19
CA LEU A 198 7.57 -11.19 3.11
C LEU A 198 8.94 -11.70 3.57
N GLU A 199 8.99 -12.28 4.77
CA GLU A 199 10.18 -12.89 5.37
C GLU A 199 9.82 -14.15 6.17
N LYS A 200 10.80 -15.02 6.38
CA LYS A 200 10.60 -16.29 7.09
C LYS A 200 10.92 -16.21 8.58
N ASP A 201 11.76 -15.27 8.98
CA ASP A 201 12.42 -15.28 10.30
C ASP A 201 11.79 -14.29 11.29
N LEU A 202 10.67 -13.61 10.93
CA LEU A 202 9.98 -12.61 11.76
C LEU A 202 10.93 -11.53 12.35
N ARG A 203 11.90 -11.08 11.55
CA ARG A 203 12.89 -10.06 11.94
C ARG A 203 12.36 -8.64 11.82
N THR A 204 11.19 -8.45 11.21
CA THR A 204 10.50 -7.17 11.20
C THR A 204 10.21 -6.73 12.62
N SER A 205 10.29 -5.43 12.87
CA SER A 205 10.14 -4.85 14.20
C SER A 205 8.83 -5.23 14.87
N ALA A 206 8.88 -5.47 16.18
CA ALA A 206 7.70 -5.73 17.02
C ALA A 206 6.71 -4.57 16.98
N ALA A 207 7.17 -3.33 16.75
CA ALA A 207 6.30 -2.19 16.55
C ALA A 207 5.32 -2.39 15.38
N MET A 208 5.82 -2.93 14.26
CA MET A 208 4.98 -3.23 13.10
C MET A 208 4.04 -4.41 13.35
N LEU A 209 4.50 -5.43 14.05
CA LEU A 209 3.64 -6.54 14.49
C LEU A 209 2.48 -6.05 15.35
N HIS A 210 2.75 -5.20 16.35
CA HIS A 210 1.73 -4.59 17.22
C HIS A 210 0.70 -3.79 16.44
N PHE A 211 1.17 -2.92 15.56
CA PHE A 211 0.30 -2.10 14.74
C PHE A 211 -0.62 -2.95 13.85
N LEU A 212 -0.06 -3.91 13.12
CA LEU A 212 -0.85 -4.78 12.26
C LEU A 212 -1.81 -5.66 13.07
N PHE A 213 -1.35 -6.21 14.20
CA PHE A 213 -2.22 -6.98 15.07
C PHE A 213 -3.41 -6.14 15.57
N ALA A 214 -3.18 -4.87 15.96
CA ALA A 214 -4.25 -3.94 16.32
C ALA A 214 -5.22 -3.66 15.15
N MET A 215 -4.72 -3.54 13.92
CA MET A 215 -5.56 -3.33 12.74
C MET A 215 -6.41 -4.56 12.43
N PHE A 216 -5.83 -5.77 12.50
CA PHE A 216 -6.58 -7.02 12.35
C PHE A 216 -7.63 -7.21 13.45
N ASP A 217 -7.28 -6.90 14.69
CA ASP A 217 -8.19 -7.03 15.83
C ASP A 217 -9.42 -6.14 15.69
N ARG A 218 -9.23 -4.89 15.27
CA ARG A 218 -10.32 -3.90 15.13
C ARG A 218 -11.17 -4.08 13.89
N GLY A 219 -10.55 -4.36 12.74
CA GLY A 219 -11.24 -4.32 11.44
C GLY A 219 -11.25 -5.62 10.66
N GLY A 220 -10.50 -6.65 11.10
CA GLY A 220 -10.23 -7.80 10.27
C GLY A 220 -9.46 -7.43 8.99
N SER A 221 -9.62 -8.24 7.96
CA SER A 221 -9.09 -7.98 6.63
C SER A 221 -10.19 -8.11 5.57
N ALA A 222 -10.01 -7.43 4.45
CA ALA A 222 -10.97 -7.41 3.36
C ALA A 222 -10.26 -7.27 2.01
N LEU A 223 -11.02 -7.48 0.93
CA LEU A 223 -10.65 -7.10 -0.43
C LEU A 223 -11.71 -6.19 -1.01
N PRO A 224 -11.35 -5.17 -1.82
CA PRO A 224 -12.32 -4.50 -2.69
C PRO A 224 -12.97 -5.51 -3.64
N ALA A 225 -14.29 -5.40 -3.86
CA ALA A 225 -15.04 -6.36 -4.66
C ALA A 225 -14.46 -6.55 -6.08
N HIS A 226 -13.91 -5.49 -6.65
CA HIS A 226 -13.41 -5.45 -8.03
C HIS A 226 -11.86 -5.38 -8.12
N GLY A 227 -11.15 -5.97 -7.15
CA GLY A 227 -9.69 -6.03 -7.12
C GLY A 227 -9.06 -4.84 -6.40
N MET A 228 -7.82 -5.02 -5.99
CA MET A 228 -7.05 -4.02 -5.24
C MET A 228 -6.84 -2.72 -6.01
N GLN A 229 -6.85 -2.74 -7.35
CA GLN A 229 -6.78 -1.57 -8.24
C GLN A 229 -7.90 -0.55 -7.96
N SER A 230 -9.03 -0.96 -7.39
CA SER A 230 -10.14 -0.06 -7.07
C SER A 230 -9.70 1.06 -6.09
N ILE A 231 -8.78 0.77 -5.18
CA ILE A 231 -8.25 1.74 -4.21
C ILE A 231 -7.54 2.92 -4.92
N PRO A 232 -6.47 2.70 -5.70
CA PRO A 232 -5.81 3.81 -6.40
C PRO A 232 -6.71 4.48 -7.45
N ASN A 233 -7.63 3.77 -8.09
CA ASN A 233 -8.57 4.35 -9.03
C ASN A 233 -9.49 5.37 -8.34
N GLN A 234 -10.05 5.03 -7.18
CA GLN A 234 -10.89 5.95 -6.40
C GLN A 234 -10.12 7.22 -6.01
N LEU A 235 -8.86 7.07 -5.58
CA LEU A 235 -8.02 8.24 -5.27
C LEU A 235 -7.76 9.11 -6.51
N ALA A 236 -7.56 8.49 -7.67
CA ALA A 236 -7.24 9.20 -8.91
C ALA A 236 -8.44 9.93 -9.53
N VAL A 237 -9.65 9.36 -9.43
CA VAL A 237 -10.89 9.99 -9.92
C VAL A 237 -11.17 11.34 -9.25
N ALA A 238 -10.73 11.51 -8.00
CA ALA A 238 -10.90 12.77 -7.28
C ALA A 238 -9.89 13.88 -7.65
N LEU A 239 -8.96 13.61 -8.57
CA LEU A 239 -7.96 14.59 -8.99
C LEU A 239 -8.50 15.51 -10.10
N PRO A 240 -8.00 16.76 -10.21
CA PRO A 240 -8.38 17.67 -11.27
C PRO A 240 -8.11 17.08 -12.66
N PRO A 241 -9.01 17.25 -13.64
CA PRO A 241 -8.78 16.81 -15.01
C PRO A 241 -7.48 17.35 -15.58
N GLY A 242 -6.68 16.48 -16.23
CA GLY A 242 -5.42 16.86 -16.86
C GLY A 242 -4.22 16.96 -15.91
N SER A 243 -4.39 16.76 -14.61
CA SER A 243 -3.29 16.75 -13.63
C SER A 243 -2.44 15.48 -13.67
N LEU A 244 -2.97 14.36 -14.19
CA LEU A 244 -2.30 13.06 -14.27
C LEU A 244 -1.78 12.80 -15.70
N ARG A 245 -0.48 12.46 -15.82
CA ARG A 245 0.16 12.03 -17.06
C ARG A 245 0.67 10.60 -16.88
N LEU A 246 0.00 9.65 -17.53
CA LEU A 246 0.42 8.25 -17.64
C LEU A 246 1.46 8.07 -18.75
N ASN A 247 2.20 6.95 -18.76
CA ASN A 247 3.25 6.65 -19.72
C ASN A 247 4.31 7.78 -19.82
N ALA A 248 4.63 8.38 -18.68
CA ALA A 248 5.57 9.48 -18.54
C ALA A 248 6.73 9.10 -17.59
N PRO A 249 7.59 8.15 -17.98
CA PRO A 249 8.71 7.73 -17.15
C PRO A 249 9.72 8.86 -16.97
N VAL A 250 10.20 9.03 -15.72
CA VAL A 250 11.18 10.04 -15.32
C VAL A 250 12.56 9.42 -15.26
N SER A 251 13.54 10.05 -15.92
CA SER A 251 14.95 9.63 -15.95
C SER A 251 15.83 10.34 -14.93
N GLY A 252 15.46 11.56 -14.51
CA GLY A 252 16.25 12.34 -13.56
C GLY A 252 15.43 13.40 -12.85
N VAL A 253 15.85 13.69 -11.62
CA VAL A 253 15.26 14.75 -10.78
C VAL A 253 16.35 15.54 -10.09
N ARG A 254 16.17 16.85 -10.03
CA ARG A 254 16.91 17.78 -9.17
C ARG A 254 15.95 18.86 -8.68
N ALA A 255 16.36 19.62 -7.69
CA ALA A 255 15.57 20.76 -7.25
C ALA A 255 15.27 21.69 -8.42
N GLY A 256 14.00 21.99 -8.64
CA GLY A 256 13.55 22.86 -9.73
C GLY A 256 13.37 22.19 -11.10
N GLU A 257 13.70 20.89 -11.27
CA GLU A 257 13.66 20.25 -12.59
C GLU A 257 13.39 18.75 -12.54
N VAL A 258 12.50 18.28 -13.43
CA VAL A 258 12.22 16.88 -13.68
C VAL A 258 12.42 16.57 -15.16
N THR A 259 13.26 15.58 -15.47
CA THR A 259 13.56 15.14 -16.84
C THR A 259 12.84 13.82 -17.12
N LEU A 260 12.07 13.77 -18.20
CA LEU A 260 11.41 12.54 -18.67
C LEU A 260 12.37 11.73 -19.57
N ASP A 261 12.13 10.43 -19.72
CA ASP A 261 12.85 9.56 -20.65
C ASP A 261 12.75 10.04 -22.12
N SER A 262 11.68 10.78 -22.46
CA SER A 262 11.50 11.40 -23.77
C SER A 262 12.47 12.55 -24.06
N GLY A 263 13.20 13.02 -23.06
CA GLY A 263 14.02 14.23 -23.11
C GLY A 263 13.25 15.52 -22.78
N GLU A 264 11.94 15.46 -22.54
CA GLU A 264 11.16 16.61 -22.06
C GLU A 264 11.62 16.99 -20.65
N VAL A 265 11.81 18.32 -20.45
CA VAL A 265 12.21 18.87 -19.16
C VAL A 265 11.06 19.71 -18.60
N LEU A 266 10.63 19.39 -17.40
CA LEU A 266 9.62 20.13 -16.64
C LEU A 266 10.31 20.94 -15.54
N HIS A 267 10.14 22.27 -15.56
CA HIS A 267 10.57 23.13 -14.47
C HIS A 267 9.49 23.21 -13.41
N ALA A 268 9.86 23.06 -12.15
CA ALA A 268 8.95 23.05 -11.02
C ALA A 268 9.56 23.75 -9.80
N ASP A 269 8.76 24.51 -9.07
CA ASP A 269 9.18 25.15 -7.82
C ASP A 269 9.19 24.14 -6.66
N HIS A 270 8.34 23.10 -6.78
CA HIS A 270 8.26 21.98 -5.82
C HIS A 270 8.21 20.66 -6.58
N VAL A 271 9.13 19.75 -6.26
CA VAL A 271 9.19 18.39 -6.81
C VAL A 271 9.01 17.39 -5.69
N ILE A 272 8.05 16.47 -5.83
CA ILE A 272 7.76 15.42 -4.86
C ILE A 272 8.11 14.04 -5.47
N ILE A 273 9.03 13.32 -4.84
CA ILE A 273 9.42 11.98 -5.23
C ILE A 273 8.54 10.98 -4.49
N ALA A 274 7.61 10.35 -5.23
CA ALA A 274 6.60 9.41 -4.69
C ALA A 274 6.75 8.01 -5.28
N VAL A 275 7.99 7.57 -5.47
CA VAL A 275 8.35 6.26 -6.03
C VAL A 275 8.95 5.34 -4.96
N SER A 276 9.26 4.08 -5.31
CA SER A 276 9.95 3.15 -4.40
C SER A 276 11.35 3.67 -4.02
N GLU A 277 11.88 3.20 -2.88
CA GLU A 277 13.20 3.63 -2.37
C GLU A 277 14.32 3.46 -3.42
N GLU A 278 14.34 2.33 -4.13
CA GLU A 278 15.36 2.06 -5.17
C GLU A 278 15.25 3.03 -6.34
N VAL A 279 14.03 3.36 -6.76
CA VAL A 279 13.80 4.32 -7.84
C VAL A 279 14.16 5.72 -7.38
N ALA A 280 13.77 6.11 -6.16
CA ALA A 280 14.12 7.40 -5.57
C ALA A 280 15.64 7.59 -5.50
N HIS A 281 16.37 6.58 -5.04
CA HIS A 281 17.82 6.59 -4.98
C HIS A 281 18.47 6.75 -6.37
N ARG A 282 17.92 6.09 -7.39
CA ARG A 282 18.39 6.22 -8.77
C ARG A 282 18.12 7.61 -9.36
N LEU A 283 16.97 8.20 -9.04
CA LEU A 283 16.58 9.53 -9.54
C LEU A 283 17.34 10.68 -8.83
N LEU A 284 17.85 10.45 -7.62
CA LEU A 284 18.52 11.43 -6.77
C LEU A 284 19.96 11.01 -6.39
N PRO A 285 20.84 10.73 -7.37
CA PRO A 285 22.18 10.19 -7.07
C PRO A 285 23.08 11.16 -6.28
N GLN A 286 22.78 12.45 -6.36
CA GLN A 286 23.58 13.52 -5.74
C GLN A 286 23.24 13.82 -4.28
N THR A 287 22.20 13.21 -3.72
CA THR A 287 21.79 13.51 -2.33
C THR A 287 22.72 12.89 -1.29
N GLY A 288 23.68 12.07 -1.68
CA GLY A 288 24.60 11.36 -0.76
C GLY A 288 23.87 10.42 0.20
N ALA A 289 22.61 10.09 -0.06
CA ALA A 289 21.85 9.16 0.74
C ALA A 289 22.51 7.77 0.76
N PRO A 290 22.52 7.06 1.88
CA PRO A 290 23.03 5.69 1.93
C PRO A 290 22.27 4.80 0.94
N ALA A 291 22.93 3.77 0.42
CA ALA A 291 22.32 2.83 -0.51
C ALA A 291 20.98 2.31 0.04
N PRO A 292 19.96 2.11 -0.82
CA PRO A 292 18.68 1.57 -0.39
C PRO A 292 18.85 0.19 0.23
N LEU A 293 18.03 -0.14 1.21
CA LEU A 293 17.98 -1.49 1.75
C LEU A 293 17.47 -2.47 0.69
N PRO A 294 17.88 -3.75 0.75
CA PRO A 294 17.31 -4.77 -0.12
C PRO A 294 15.78 -4.80 -0.02
N SER A 295 15.12 -4.83 -1.14
CA SER A 295 13.68 -5.04 -1.18
C SER A 295 13.34 -6.51 -0.96
N ARG A 296 12.28 -6.77 -0.22
CA ARG A 296 11.67 -8.09 -0.08
C ARG A 296 10.88 -8.42 -1.33
N SER A 297 10.83 -9.70 -1.67
CA SER A 297 10.19 -10.19 -2.87
C SER A 297 9.10 -11.21 -2.57
N THR A 298 8.16 -11.37 -3.49
CA THR A 298 7.11 -12.40 -3.42
C THR A 298 6.81 -12.95 -4.80
N THR A 299 6.33 -14.19 -4.83
CA THR A 299 5.85 -14.82 -6.05
C THR A 299 4.42 -15.32 -5.82
N SER A 300 3.52 -15.02 -6.75
CA SER A 300 2.14 -15.50 -6.70
C SER A 300 1.80 -16.27 -7.96
N LEU A 301 1.22 -17.47 -7.80
CA LEU A 301 0.66 -18.24 -8.91
C LEU A 301 -0.86 -18.24 -8.78
N TYR A 302 -1.52 -17.96 -9.89
CA TYR A 302 -2.97 -17.94 -10.00
C TYR A 302 -3.46 -19.13 -10.79
N PHE A 303 -4.49 -19.81 -10.25
CA PHE A 303 -5.13 -20.94 -10.88
C PHE A 303 -6.64 -20.74 -10.97
N ALA A 304 -7.22 -21.19 -12.09
CA ALA A 304 -8.66 -21.27 -12.28
C ALA A 304 -9.14 -22.72 -12.13
N THR A 305 -10.36 -22.89 -11.64
CA THR A 305 -11.08 -24.17 -11.64
C THR A 305 -12.59 -23.92 -11.67
N ASP A 306 -13.35 -24.85 -12.23
CA ASP A 306 -14.82 -24.87 -12.22
C ASP A 306 -15.37 -25.79 -11.11
N ASP A 307 -14.51 -26.58 -10.47
CA ASP A 307 -14.87 -27.51 -9.40
C ASP A 307 -14.01 -27.29 -8.16
N LEU A 308 -14.59 -26.61 -7.18
CA LEU A 308 -13.95 -26.33 -5.91
C LEU A 308 -14.87 -26.75 -4.75
N PRO A 309 -14.38 -27.57 -3.79
CA PRO A 309 -15.15 -27.95 -2.61
C PRO A 309 -15.69 -26.72 -1.86
N PRO A 310 -16.88 -26.81 -1.24
CA PRO A 310 -17.40 -25.75 -0.38
C PRO A 310 -16.41 -25.37 0.72
N GLY A 311 -16.43 -24.10 1.15
CA GLY A 311 -15.57 -23.61 2.23
C GLY A 311 -15.76 -22.12 2.46
N ASP A 312 -15.17 -21.63 3.53
CA ASP A 312 -15.20 -20.23 3.92
C ASP A 312 -14.22 -19.37 3.08
N PRO A 313 -14.41 -18.05 3.03
CA PRO A 313 -13.47 -17.09 2.48
C PRO A 313 -12.27 -16.88 3.43
N ILE A 314 -11.45 -17.93 3.62
CA ILE A 314 -10.40 -18.01 4.63
C ILE A 314 -9.01 -18.15 4.02
N LEU A 315 -8.01 -17.70 4.75
CA LEU A 315 -6.60 -17.87 4.40
C LEU A 315 -6.12 -19.27 4.87
N HIS A 316 -5.47 -20.01 3.97
CA HIS A 316 -4.81 -21.27 4.29
C HIS A 316 -3.32 -21.04 4.41
N LEU A 317 -2.67 -21.52 5.48
CA LEU A 317 -1.26 -21.28 5.83
C LEU A 317 -0.47 -22.58 5.89
N ASP A 318 0.82 -22.52 5.51
CA ASP A 318 1.77 -23.61 5.68
C ASP A 318 2.36 -23.65 7.09
N GLY A 319 1.72 -24.34 8.02
CA GLY A 319 2.23 -24.53 9.38
C GLY A 319 3.34 -25.58 9.48
N ASP A 320 3.56 -26.43 8.47
CA ASP A 320 4.67 -27.40 8.44
C ASP A 320 5.96 -26.86 7.83
N GLY A 321 5.88 -25.76 7.05
CA GLY A 321 7.03 -25.21 6.34
C GLY A 321 7.62 -26.13 5.26
N ARG A 322 6.78 -27.02 4.71
CA ARG A 322 7.22 -28.07 3.78
C ARG A 322 6.86 -27.75 2.34
N GLY A 323 7.36 -26.67 1.82
CA GLY A 323 7.17 -26.31 0.42
C GLY A 323 7.37 -24.82 0.17
N PRO A 324 7.30 -24.38 -1.09
CA PRO A 324 7.49 -22.98 -1.39
C PRO A 324 6.29 -22.12 -1.00
N VAL A 325 5.06 -22.66 -1.05
CA VAL A 325 3.82 -21.92 -0.82
C VAL A 325 3.66 -21.64 0.66
N ASN A 326 3.64 -20.35 1.02
CA ASN A 326 3.38 -19.88 2.38
C ASN A 326 1.89 -19.82 2.67
N SER A 327 1.09 -19.37 1.70
CA SER A 327 -0.36 -19.23 1.88
C SER A 327 -1.15 -19.44 0.59
N VAL A 328 -2.43 -19.82 0.77
CA VAL A 328 -3.40 -20.00 -0.33
C VAL A 328 -4.70 -19.31 0.03
N THR A 329 -5.31 -18.67 -0.95
CA THR A 329 -6.61 -18.03 -0.81
C THR A 329 -7.46 -18.29 -2.04
N VAL A 330 -8.74 -18.61 -1.86
CA VAL A 330 -9.72 -18.68 -2.94
C VAL A 330 -10.40 -17.31 -3.05
N LEU A 331 -9.87 -16.46 -3.92
CA LEU A 331 -10.29 -15.06 -4.06
C LEU A 331 -11.76 -14.92 -4.45
N SER A 332 -12.26 -15.79 -5.32
CA SER A 332 -13.67 -15.81 -5.74
C SER A 332 -14.65 -16.18 -4.62
N ARG A 333 -14.19 -16.75 -3.50
CA ARG A 333 -15.02 -16.94 -2.29
C ARG A 333 -15.14 -15.66 -1.47
N ILE A 334 -14.12 -14.81 -1.53
CA ILE A 334 -14.15 -13.49 -0.88
C ILE A 334 -15.03 -12.56 -1.69
N SER A 335 -14.77 -12.46 -3.00
CA SER A 335 -15.60 -11.71 -3.93
C SER A 335 -15.84 -12.50 -5.23
N PRO A 336 -17.11 -12.75 -5.60
CA PRO A 336 -17.45 -13.41 -6.86
C PRO A 336 -16.92 -12.69 -8.10
N HIS A 337 -16.66 -11.37 -8.02
CA HIS A 337 -16.15 -10.57 -9.13
C HIS A 337 -14.73 -10.91 -9.54
N TYR A 338 -13.97 -11.65 -8.72
CA TYR A 338 -12.61 -12.08 -9.06
C TYR A 338 -12.56 -13.18 -10.14
N ALA A 339 -13.68 -13.83 -10.46
CA ALA A 339 -13.74 -14.88 -11.46
C ALA A 339 -14.99 -14.74 -12.34
N PRO A 340 -14.95 -15.25 -13.59
CA PRO A 340 -16.14 -15.40 -14.42
C PRO A 340 -17.18 -16.31 -13.74
N PRO A 341 -18.48 -16.16 -14.07
CA PRO A 341 -19.54 -17.01 -13.53
C PRO A 341 -19.26 -18.51 -13.74
N GLY A 342 -19.43 -19.29 -12.67
CA GLY A 342 -19.17 -20.74 -12.67
C GLY A 342 -17.70 -21.13 -12.56
N GLN A 343 -16.79 -20.18 -12.40
CA GLN A 343 -15.37 -20.44 -12.19
C GLN A 343 -14.89 -19.90 -10.84
N HIS A 344 -13.76 -20.41 -10.38
CA HIS A 344 -13.11 -20.01 -9.15
C HIS A 344 -11.67 -19.60 -9.41
N LEU A 345 -11.20 -18.59 -8.65
CA LEU A 345 -9.83 -18.10 -8.67
C LEU A 345 -9.11 -18.47 -7.38
N ILE A 346 -7.98 -19.16 -7.54
CA ILE A 346 -7.11 -19.56 -6.43
C ILE A 346 -5.80 -18.80 -6.57
N SER A 347 -5.35 -18.14 -5.48
CA SER A 347 -4.06 -17.49 -5.37
C SER A 347 -3.18 -18.29 -4.42
N THR A 348 -1.97 -18.63 -4.85
CA THR A 348 -0.90 -19.17 -3.98
C THR A 348 0.18 -18.11 -3.83
N ALA A 349 0.68 -17.91 -2.62
CA ALA A 349 1.73 -16.92 -2.33
C ALA A 349 2.98 -17.60 -1.78
N ILE A 350 4.13 -17.18 -2.32
CA ILE A 350 5.46 -17.68 -1.98
C ILE A 350 6.29 -16.50 -1.49
N ILE A 351 6.95 -16.63 -0.36
CA ILE A 351 7.92 -15.65 0.14
C ILE A 351 9.19 -15.78 -0.70
N GLY A 352 9.61 -14.67 -1.31
CA GLY A 352 10.77 -14.65 -2.18
C GLY A 352 10.42 -14.80 -3.66
N SER A 353 11.46 -14.79 -4.49
CA SER A 353 11.35 -14.90 -5.96
C SER A 353 12.22 -16.07 -6.47
N PRO A 354 11.78 -17.32 -6.27
CA PRO A 354 12.54 -18.49 -6.71
C PRO A 354 12.68 -18.52 -8.23
N CYS A 355 13.90 -18.75 -8.72
CA CYS A 355 14.19 -18.96 -10.13
C CYS A 355 14.11 -20.47 -10.42
N SER A 356 12.95 -20.97 -10.79
CA SER A 356 12.76 -22.38 -11.19
C SER A 356 11.79 -22.47 -12.35
N THR A 357 12.18 -23.20 -13.37
CA THR A 357 11.29 -23.55 -14.51
C THR A 357 10.21 -24.55 -14.10
N GLU A 358 10.40 -25.26 -12.99
CA GLU A 358 9.48 -26.26 -12.45
C GLU A 358 8.61 -25.74 -11.31
N LEU A 359 8.60 -24.40 -11.08
CA LEU A 359 7.93 -23.81 -9.93
C LEU A 359 6.45 -24.20 -9.86
N GLU A 360 5.73 -24.18 -10.98
CA GLU A 360 4.33 -24.57 -11.02
C GLU A 360 4.14 -26.02 -10.58
N GLN A 361 5.00 -26.94 -11.05
CA GLN A 361 4.91 -28.35 -10.68
C GLN A 361 5.12 -28.56 -9.18
N VAL A 362 6.12 -27.91 -8.59
CA VAL A 362 6.41 -27.99 -7.14
C VAL A 362 5.25 -27.41 -6.33
N VAL A 363 4.67 -26.30 -6.77
CA VAL A 363 3.47 -25.72 -6.16
C VAL A 363 2.30 -26.69 -6.22
N ARG A 364 2.02 -27.30 -7.38
CA ARG A 364 0.95 -28.28 -7.53
C ARG A 364 1.13 -29.49 -6.62
N GLU A 365 2.37 -29.97 -6.43
CA GLU A 365 2.66 -31.09 -5.54
C GLU A 365 2.35 -30.73 -4.08
N GLN A 366 2.69 -29.54 -3.62
CA GLN A 366 2.30 -29.06 -2.29
C GLN A 366 0.77 -28.94 -2.18
N MET A 367 0.09 -28.41 -3.19
CA MET A 367 -1.37 -28.25 -3.20
C MET A 367 -2.11 -29.59 -3.21
N ARG A 368 -1.57 -30.63 -3.88
CA ARG A 368 -2.13 -31.99 -3.81
C ARG A 368 -2.14 -32.55 -2.40
N ARG A 369 -1.11 -32.25 -1.61
CA ARG A 369 -1.09 -32.65 -0.20
C ARG A 369 -2.14 -31.92 0.63
N TRP A 370 -2.48 -30.66 0.27
CA TRP A 370 -3.43 -29.85 1.01
C TRP A 370 -4.88 -30.10 0.61
N PHE A 371 -5.15 -30.23 -0.68
CA PHE A 371 -6.52 -30.26 -1.23
C PHE A 371 -6.87 -31.58 -1.93
N GLY A 372 -5.92 -32.48 -2.09
CA GLY A 372 -6.11 -33.77 -2.73
C GLY A 372 -5.82 -33.74 -4.25
N GLU A 373 -5.44 -34.91 -4.78
CA GLU A 373 -5.02 -35.09 -6.19
C GLU A 373 -6.14 -34.70 -7.17
N THR A 374 -7.36 -35.20 -6.94
CA THR A 374 -8.51 -35.01 -7.83
C THR A 374 -8.95 -33.55 -7.95
N VAL A 375 -8.78 -32.75 -6.90
CA VAL A 375 -9.10 -31.32 -6.89
C VAL A 375 -8.04 -30.55 -7.68
N VAL A 376 -6.76 -30.76 -7.35
CA VAL A 376 -5.65 -30.00 -7.95
C VAL A 376 -5.42 -30.37 -9.42
N ALA A 377 -5.75 -31.58 -9.84
CA ALA A 377 -5.68 -31.99 -11.24
C ALA A 377 -6.57 -31.14 -12.18
N LYS A 378 -7.67 -30.55 -11.64
CA LYS A 378 -8.60 -29.69 -12.40
C LYS A 378 -8.15 -28.22 -12.45
N TRP A 379 -7.10 -27.83 -11.73
CA TRP A 379 -6.63 -26.45 -11.72
C TRP A 379 -5.94 -26.11 -13.04
N ARG A 380 -6.33 -25.01 -13.65
CA ARG A 380 -5.68 -24.43 -14.83
C ARG A 380 -4.83 -23.24 -14.40
N HIS A 381 -3.54 -23.26 -14.67
CA HIS A 381 -2.66 -22.13 -14.39
C HIS A 381 -3.02 -20.94 -15.28
N LEU A 382 -3.16 -19.76 -14.70
CA LEU A 382 -3.45 -18.52 -15.41
C LEU A 382 -2.21 -17.67 -15.59
N ARG A 383 -1.52 -17.38 -14.49
CA ARG A 383 -0.35 -16.49 -14.49
C ARG A 383 0.51 -16.68 -13.24
N THR A 384 1.80 -16.42 -13.41
CA THR A 384 2.76 -16.28 -12.31
C THR A 384 3.27 -14.85 -12.28
N TYR A 385 3.20 -14.20 -11.12
CA TYR A 385 3.83 -12.90 -10.85
C TYR A 385 5.04 -13.11 -9.95
N GLN A 386 6.21 -12.67 -10.43
CA GLN A 386 7.42 -12.57 -9.61
C GLN A 386 7.69 -11.09 -9.34
N ILE A 387 7.51 -10.66 -8.10
CA ILE A 387 7.63 -9.25 -7.69
C ILE A 387 8.88 -9.11 -6.85
N ARG A 388 9.94 -8.62 -7.48
CA ARG A 388 11.27 -8.50 -6.85
C ARG A 388 11.33 -7.38 -5.82
N HIS A 389 10.58 -6.29 -6.04
CA HIS A 389 10.51 -5.12 -5.18
C HIS A 389 9.09 -4.99 -4.60
N ALA A 390 8.65 -6.03 -3.88
CA ALA A 390 7.30 -6.10 -3.34
C ALA A 390 7.13 -5.19 -2.11
N GLN A 391 8.17 -5.12 -1.27
CA GLN A 391 8.14 -4.39 -0.02
C GLN A 391 9.53 -3.90 0.36
N PRO A 392 9.71 -2.64 0.82
CA PRO A 392 10.98 -2.19 1.40
C PRO A 392 11.25 -2.86 2.76
N GLU A 393 12.49 -2.92 3.19
CA GLU A 393 12.86 -3.57 4.47
C GLU A 393 12.51 -2.74 5.73
N GLY A 394 11.95 -1.55 5.59
CA GLY A 394 11.45 -0.74 6.71
C GLY A 394 12.54 -0.27 7.69
N ARG A 395 13.52 0.48 7.21
CA ARG A 395 14.67 0.99 7.99
C ARG A 395 14.26 1.81 9.22
N GLN A 396 13.22 2.63 9.08
CA GLN A 396 12.81 3.61 10.09
C GLN A 396 12.31 2.94 11.38
N LEU A 397 11.61 1.83 11.26
CA LEU A 397 11.10 1.10 12.42
C LEU A 397 12.22 0.34 13.14
N LYS A 398 13.23 -0.18 12.41
CA LYS A 398 14.37 -0.90 12.99
C LYS A 398 15.31 -0.03 13.84
N LEU A 399 15.39 1.28 13.54
CA LEU A 399 16.33 2.17 14.22
C LEU A 399 15.68 3.10 15.25
N GLY A 400 14.38 2.92 15.55
CA GLY A 400 13.65 3.84 16.43
C GLY A 400 13.63 5.31 15.94
N ALA A 401 14.13 5.53 14.70
CA ALA A 401 14.37 6.88 14.17
C ALA A 401 13.09 7.65 13.83
N GLY A 402 11.93 6.97 13.82
CA GLY A 402 10.68 7.55 13.39
C GLY A 402 10.61 7.80 11.88
N PRO A 403 9.53 8.44 11.40
CA PRO A 403 9.32 8.69 9.97
C PRO A 403 10.40 9.63 9.41
N LEU A 404 10.74 9.42 8.13
CA LEU A 404 11.65 10.32 7.41
C LEU A 404 11.01 11.68 7.19
N ASN A 405 11.80 12.76 7.29
CA ASN A 405 11.32 14.08 6.92
C ASN A 405 10.88 14.08 5.43
N ALA A 406 9.67 14.59 5.18
CA ALA A 406 9.15 14.71 3.82
C ALA A 406 10.00 15.66 2.96
N MET A 407 10.53 16.74 3.53
CA MET A 407 11.41 17.68 2.82
C MET A 407 12.86 17.18 2.85
N ILE A 408 13.45 16.98 1.69
CA ILE A 408 14.87 16.62 1.50
C ILE A 408 15.70 17.91 1.57
N GLU A 409 15.33 18.88 0.74
CA GLU A 409 15.89 20.23 0.67
C GLU A 409 14.81 21.20 0.16
N PRO A 410 15.00 22.51 0.22
CA PRO A 410 14.02 23.48 -0.28
C PRO A 410 13.59 23.19 -1.73
N GLY A 411 12.29 23.01 -1.93
CA GLY A 411 11.70 22.67 -3.24
C GLY A 411 11.76 21.19 -3.64
N LEU A 412 12.39 20.33 -2.82
CA LEU A 412 12.48 18.88 -3.11
C LEU A 412 11.97 18.05 -1.93
N TYR A 413 11.02 17.16 -2.21
CA TYR A 413 10.30 16.35 -1.22
C TYR A 413 10.29 14.88 -1.59
N ARG A 414 10.00 14.03 -0.60
CA ARG A 414 9.82 12.57 -0.78
C ARG A 414 8.61 12.07 -0.02
N CYS A 415 8.00 11.00 -0.54
CA CYS A 415 7.02 10.19 0.17
C CYS A 415 7.02 8.75 -0.36
N GLY A 416 6.47 7.85 0.42
CA GLY A 416 6.39 6.42 0.14
C GLY A 416 6.22 5.65 1.44
N ASP A 417 5.83 4.39 1.38
CA ASP A 417 5.77 3.50 2.54
C ASP A 417 7.14 3.34 3.24
N TRP A 418 8.22 3.44 2.48
CA TRP A 418 9.60 3.44 3.00
C TRP A 418 9.96 4.69 3.82
N CYS A 419 9.11 5.73 3.81
CA CYS A 419 9.30 6.93 4.63
C CYS A 419 8.56 6.87 5.97
N GLU A 420 7.61 5.96 6.12
CA GLU A 420 6.73 5.78 7.30
C GLU A 420 6.73 4.33 7.75
N ASP A 421 5.56 3.72 7.91
CA ASP A 421 5.40 2.29 8.07
C ASP A 421 5.21 1.59 6.71
N VAL A 422 5.70 0.36 6.60
CA VAL A 422 5.70 -0.41 5.35
C VAL A 422 4.32 -1.04 5.13
N SER A 423 3.33 -0.20 4.82
CA SER A 423 1.94 -0.60 4.59
C SER A 423 1.21 0.36 3.65
N ILE A 424 -0.03 -0.01 3.26
CA ILE A 424 -0.95 0.90 2.58
C ILE A 424 -1.19 2.16 3.43
N ASN A 425 -1.33 2.00 4.75
CA ASN A 425 -1.51 3.12 5.68
C ASN A 425 -0.31 4.08 5.64
N GLY A 426 0.90 3.55 5.77
CA GLY A 426 2.13 4.35 5.74
C GLY A 426 2.35 5.05 4.41
N ALA A 427 2.01 4.41 3.29
CA ALA A 427 2.07 5.06 1.99
C ALA A 427 1.12 6.27 1.90
N LEU A 428 -0.14 6.12 2.35
CA LEU A 428 -1.13 7.20 2.37
C LEU A 428 -0.71 8.33 3.31
N LEU A 429 -0.26 7.99 4.53
CA LEU A 429 0.21 8.94 5.55
C LEU A 429 1.41 9.73 5.04
N SER A 430 2.40 9.06 4.46
CA SER A 430 3.58 9.70 3.91
C SER A 430 3.25 10.68 2.79
N GLY A 431 2.33 10.29 1.89
CA GLY A 431 1.84 11.16 0.82
C GLY A 431 1.14 12.40 1.36
N ARG A 432 0.26 12.26 2.35
CA ARG A 432 -0.39 13.40 3.00
C ARG A 432 0.64 14.34 3.63
N ARG A 433 1.57 13.82 4.42
CA ARG A 433 2.64 14.61 5.06
C ARG A 433 3.50 15.38 4.05
N ALA A 434 3.76 14.79 2.88
CA ALA A 434 4.49 15.48 1.80
C ALA A 434 3.67 16.64 1.21
N GLY A 435 2.38 16.42 0.93
CA GLY A 435 1.47 17.48 0.49
C GLY A 435 1.39 18.63 1.50
N GLU A 436 1.23 18.31 2.80
CA GLU A 436 1.23 19.28 3.88
C GLU A 436 2.57 20.05 4.01
N ALA A 437 3.70 19.38 3.74
CA ALA A 437 5.01 20.03 3.74
C ALA A 437 5.14 21.04 2.59
N VAL A 438 4.62 20.73 1.42
CA VAL A 438 4.53 21.67 0.29
C VAL A 438 3.64 22.86 0.66
N MET A 439 2.45 22.62 1.24
CA MET A 439 1.55 23.70 1.66
C MET A 439 2.20 24.65 2.67
N ARG A 440 2.92 24.09 3.67
CA ARG A 440 3.71 24.91 4.61
C ARG A 440 4.79 25.75 3.93
N ALA A 441 5.47 25.20 2.92
CA ALA A 441 6.49 25.93 2.15
C ALA A 441 5.90 27.08 1.30
N LEU A 442 4.63 26.92 0.89
CA LEU A 442 3.86 27.98 0.20
C LEU A 442 3.31 29.04 1.17
N GLY A 443 3.47 28.86 2.50
CA GLY A 443 2.89 29.76 3.50
C GLY A 443 1.38 29.60 3.69
N GLU A 444 0.81 28.46 3.28
CA GLU A 444 -0.63 28.22 3.31
C GLU A 444 -1.02 27.12 4.29
N PRO A 445 -2.24 27.19 4.89
CA PRO A 445 -2.73 26.12 5.74
C PRO A 445 -2.97 24.84 4.93
N SER A 446 -2.73 23.69 5.56
CA SER A 446 -3.14 22.42 4.99
C SER A 446 -4.65 22.26 5.09
N PRO A 447 -5.34 21.75 4.08
CA PRO A 447 -6.74 21.34 4.21
C PRO A 447 -6.86 20.18 5.22
N ASP A 448 -7.96 20.15 5.98
CA ASP A 448 -8.27 19.10 6.96
C ASP A 448 -8.53 17.72 6.31
#